data_648ec100f695b6b6a4ec043651791205
#
_entry.id   648ec100f695b6b6a4ec043651791205
#
_cell.length_a   1.000
_cell.length_b   1.000
_cell.length_c   1.000
_cell.angle_alpha   90.00
_cell.angle_beta   90.00
_cell.angle_gamma   90.00
#
_symmetry.space_group_name_H-M   'P 1'
#
loop_
_entity.id
_entity.type
_entity.pdbx_description
1 polymer ?
#
loop_
_entity_poly.entity_id
_entity_poly.type
_entity_poly.pdbx_seq_one_letter_code
_entity_poly.pdbx_strand_id
1 'polypeptide(L)'
;MTNKTTKGMKMIRRALALCLGLALLAGAACAENMKVLSSGAEDWLNYECTLPDGRILLTGGKMENGKDGNFVPWIVCLNADRTTSWELIDRQQDGSAAAGRAAVLKDGTIAINVGEHTESEVIKFYTRDGDQAREDLVLSPTTIVEAAEANYLMLTGVEDGNESTVLIDYEGKELFRYDGVCLPNGYGFKVKGEADPVVYGTNAATDGSARIMKLNGMENKAVWETVLDFQLEDTDTAALCEAVKTGDGGYAAWLRESCFTKGESGYEDVDILVKFDAEGKVQWMNSESFKKDDQNIGKVFAYKGKIAVLCISREEDAYDMNRPQVIRWFGDEGTERGTTELKLNPEELAAMKEYLTPKDPGTTRTPSVFNVQLIPMEDGVWALVSCGVWENEGEENADSIFESHELVMVKVEEK
;
A
#
# COMPACT_ATOMS: atom_id res chain seq x y z
N MET A 1 -19.15 -68.77 8.15
CA MET A 1 -19.41 -67.58 7.31
C MET A 1 -19.13 -66.28 8.10
N THR A 2 -17.93 -66.06 8.65
CA THR A 2 -17.68 -64.88 9.55
C THR A 2 -16.34 -64.17 9.29
N ASN A 3 -15.66 -64.47 8.16
CA ASN A 3 -14.32 -63.89 7.95
C ASN A 3 -14.19 -62.88 6.79
N LYS A 4 -15.27 -62.53 6.08
CA LYS A 4 -15.25 -61.54 4.97
C LYS A 4 -15.62 -60.12 5.42
N THR A 5 -16.43 -59.96 6.49
CA THR A 5 -16.92 -58.67 6.95
C THR A 5 -15.85 -57.84 7.73
N THR A 6 -14.92 -58.50 8.41
CA THR A 6 -13.87 -57.80 9.18
C THR A 6 -12.75 -57.24 8.32
N LYS A 7 -12.49 -57.79 7.11
CA LYS A 7 -11.49 -57.24 6.20
C LYS A 7 -11.96 -55.97 5.47
N GLY A 8 -13.27 -55.93 5.11
CA GLY A 8 -13.87 -54.74 4.49
C GLY A 8 -13.89 -53.51 5.42
N MET A 9 -14.27 -53.72 6.68
CA MET A 9 -14.30 -52.64 7.68
C MET A 9 -12.91 -52.09 8.03
N LYS A 10 -11.85 -52.91 8.01
CA LYS A 10 -10.47 -52.44 8.21
C LYS A 10 -9.95 -51.62 7.03
N MET A 11 -10.34 -51.96 5.80
CA MET A 11 -9.99 -51.18 4.58
C MET A 11 -10.71 -49.85 4.56
N ILE A 12 -11.99 -49.77 4.88
CA ILE A 12 -12.77 -48.53 4.94
C ILE A 12 -12.21 -47.61 6.03
N ARG A 13 -11.86 -48.12 7.21
CA ARG A 13 -11.23 -47.30 8.27
C ARG A 13 -9.85 -46.77 7.89
N ARG A 14 -9.05 -47.53 7.13
CA ARG A 14 -7.75 -47.07 6.61
C ARG A 14 -7.91 -46.03 5.49
N ALA A 15 -8.89 -46.20 4.62
CA ALA A 15 -9.20 -45.20 3.60
C ALA A 15 -9.74 -43.90 4.21
N LEU A 16 -10.64 -43.96 5.21
CA LEU A 16 -11.10 -42.77 5.93
C LEU A 16 -9.96 -42.09 6.73
N ALA A 17 -9.07 -42.85 7.35
CA ALA A 17 -7.92 -42.26 8.06
C ALA A 17 -6.92 -41.61 7.08
N LEU A 18 -6.77 -42.17 5.86
CA LEU A 18 -5.92 -41.57 4.83
C LEU A 18 -6.55 -40.28 4.24
N CYS A 19 -7.88 -40.29 4.02
CA CYS A 19 -8.61 -39.11 3.56
C CYS A 19 -8.64 -37.99 4.61
N LEU A 20 -8.81 -38.32 5.89
CA LEU A 20 -8.71 -37.37 7.01
C LEU A 20 -7.27 -36.85 7.17
N GLY A 21 -6.26 -37.70 7.03
CA GLY A 21 -4.85 -37.29 7.04
C GLY A 21 -4.47 -36.38 5.86
N LEU A 22 -5.00 -36.65 4.67
CA LEU A 22 -4.81 -35.80 3.48
C LEU A 22 -5.60 -34.49 3.59
N ALA A 23 -6.79 -34.50 4.18
CA ALA A 23 -7.57 -33.27 4.43
C ALA A 23 -6.91 -32.38 5.49
N LEU A 24 -6.31 -32.97 6.55
CA LEU A 24 -5.53 -32.25 7.55
C LEU A 24 -4.22 -31.71 6.99
N LEU A 25 -3.56 -32.43 6.06
CA LEU A 25 -2.37 -31.93 5.36
C LEU A 25 -2.70 -30.85 4.34
N ALA A 26 -3.84 -30.94 3.65
CA ALA A 26 -4.30 -29.88 2.75
C ALA A 26 -4.75 -28.62 3.52
N GLY A 27 -5.40 -28.79 4.69
CA GLY A 27 -5.75 -27.69 5.57
C GLY A 27 -4.52 -27.00 6.18
N ALA A 28 -3.48 -27.77 6.54
CA ALA A 28 -2.22 -27.21 7.03
C ALA A 28 -1.44 -26.46 5.95
N ALA A 29 -1.47 -26.92 4.68
CA ALA A 29 -0.82 -26.24 3.57
C ALA A 29 -1.50 -24.89 3.21
N CYS A 30 -2.81 -24.77 3.39
CA CYS A 30 -3.50 -23.49 3.25
C CYS A 30 -3.19 -22.52 4.41
N ALA A 31 -3.02 -23.02 5.63
CA ALA A 31 -2.69 -22.20 6.81
C ALA A 31 -1.25 -21.62 6.76
N GLU A 32 -0.32 -22.25 6.03
CA GLU A 32 1.04 -21.71 5.84
C GLU A 32 1.11 -20.46 4.96
N ASN A 33 0.08 -20.19 4.15
CA ASN A 33 0.10 -19.09 3.16
C ASN A 33 -0.60 -17.82 3.64
N MET A 34 -1.05 -17.77 4.89
CA MET A 34 -1.73 -16.60 5.41
C MET A 34 -1.47 -16.38 6.89
N LYS A 35 -1.45 -15.12 7.30
CA LYS A 35 -1.29 -14.69 8.67
C LYS A 35 -2.24 -13.53 8.99
N VAL A 36 -3.08 -13.70 10.00
CA VAL A 36 -3.86 -12.61 10.59
C VAL A 36 -2.93 -11.79 11.48
N LEU A 37 -2.89 -10.48 11.25
CA LEU A 37 -2.12 -9.52 12.04
C LEU A 37 -3.00 -8.84 13.10
N SER A 38 -4.24 -8.53 12.77
CA SER A 38 -5.22 -7.95 13.68
C SER A 38 -6.63 -8.38 13.30
N SER A 39 -7.48 -8.50 14.32
CA SER A 39 -8.94 -8.69 14.22
C SER A 39 -9.66 -7.53 14.91
N GLY A 40 -9.05 -6.36 15.00
CA GLY A 40 -9.62 -5.15 15.62
C GLY A 40 -10.34 -4.28 14.60
N ALA A 41 -11.48 -3.69 15.00
CA ALA A 41 -12.17 -2.73 14.17
C ALA A 41 -11.27 -1.53 13.86
N GLU A 42 -11.18 -1.16 12.59
CA GLU A 42 -10.48 0.02 12.08
C GLU A 42 -8.96 0.05 12.28
N ASP A 43 -8.34 -1.05 12.72
CA ASP A 43 -6.88 -1.15 12.76
C ASP A 43 -6.32 -1.14 11.32
N TRP A 44 -5.24 -0.40 11.11
CA TRP A 44 -4.58 -0.38 9.81
C TRP A 44 -3.05 -0.35 9.92
N LEU A 45 -2.39 -0.96 8.96
CA LEU A 45 -0.92 -0.96 8.81
C LEU A 45 -0.53 -0.75 7.36
N ASN A 46 0.55 -0.06 7.16
CA ASN A 46 1.24 0.07 5.88
C ASN A 46 2.62 -0.57 5.95
N TYR A 47 3.05 -1.17 4.85
CA TYR A 47 4.42 -1.60 4.69
C TYR A 47 5.33 -0.40 4.44
N GLU A 48 6.34 -0.23 5.27
CA GLU A 48 7.29 0.87 5.12
C GLU A 48 8.62 0.42 4.51
N CYS A 49 9.25 -0.59 5.06
CA CYS A 49 10.53 -1.07 4.53
C CYS A 49 10.88 -2.48 4.99
N THR A 50 11.82 -3.09 4.29
CA THR A 50 12.52 -4.29 4.75
C THR A 50 13.82 -3.88 5.40
N LEU A 51 14.04 -4.35 6.64
CA LEU A 51 15.27 -4.10 7.38
C LEU A 51 16.44 -4.91 6.75
N PRO A 52 17.71 -4.50 6.96
CA PRO A 52 18.87 -5.20 6.41
C PRO A 52 19.01 -6.67 6.81
N ASP A 53 18.35 -7.09 7.88
CA ASP A 53 18.33 -8.47 8.37
C ASP A 53 17.12 -9.29 7.86
N GLY A 54 16.36 -8.74 6.92
CA GLY A 54 15.20 -9.39 6.29
C GLY A 54 13.90 -9.27 7.08
N ARG A 55 13.89 -8.62 8.25
CA ARG A 55 12.65 -8.27 8.96
C ARG A 55 11.91 -7.18 8.19
N ILE A 56 10.59 -7.12 8.35
CA ILE A 56 9.74 -6.10 7.74
C ILE A 56 9.13 -5.18 8.79
N LEU A 57 9.09 -3.89 8.47
CA LEU A 57 8.51 -2.86 9.31
C LEU A 57 7.17 -2.41 8.74
N LEU A 58 6.15 -2.47 9.57
CA LEU A 58 4.81 -1.99 9.31
C LEU A 58 4.49 -0.87 10.28
N THR A 59 3.83 0.19 9.81
CA THR A 59 3.40 1.32 10.62
C THR A 59 1.94 1.65 10.35
N GLY A 60 1.24 2.17 11.34
CA GLY A 60 -0.16 2.54 11.18
C GLY A 60 -0.82 3.00 12.45
N GLY A 61 -2.11 2.80 12.53
CA GLY A 61 -2.95 3.17 13.66
C GLY A 61 -3.73 1.99 14.20
N LYS A 62 -3.85 1.94 15.51
CA LYS A 62 -4.71 1.00 16.23
C LYS A 62 -5.84 1.75 16.90
N MET A 63 -7.08 1.34 16.65
CA MET A 63 -8.25 1.91 17.31
C MET A 63 -8.34 1.41 18.74
N GLU A 64 -8.34 2.33 19.71
CA GLU A 64 -8.60 1.99 21.10
C GLU A 64 -10.01 2.42 21.51
N ASN A 65 -10.68 1.60 22.33
CA ASN A 65 -12.01 1.84 22.87
C ASN A 65 -13.18 1.84 21.86
N GLY A 66 -13.01 1.19 20.70
CA GLY A 66 -14.08 1.04 19.69
C GLY A 66 -14.31 2.31 18.86
N LYS A 67 -15.46 2.41 18.17
CA LYS A 67 -15.75 3.43 17.15
C LYS A 67 -15.66 4.90 17.62
N ASP A 68 -15.75 5.15 18.92
CA ASP A 68 -15.60 6.48 19.51
C ASP A 68 -14.19 6.73 20.08
N GLY A 69 -13.26 5.78 19.83
CA GLY A 69 -11.88 5.84 20.30
C GLY A 69 -10.98 6.67 19.39
N ASN A 70 -9.83 7.05 19.92
CA ASN A 70 -8.77 7.65 19.15
C ASN A 70 -7.86 6.57 18.58
N PHE A 71 -7.27 6.83 17.41
CA PHE A 71 -6.14 6.05 16.93
C PHE A 71 -4.92 6.31 17.79
N VAL A 72 -4.19 5.25 18.08
CA VAL A 72 -2.86 5.33 18.69
C VAL A 72 -1.83 4.76 17.70
N PRO A 73 -0.60 5.34 17.65
CA PRO A 73 0.43 4.83 16.77
C PRO A 73 0.71 3.36 17.02
N TRP A 74 0.71 2.59 15.93
CA TRP A 74 0.95 1.16 15.95
C TRP A 74 2.10 0.81 15.01
N ILE A 75 3.13 0.17 15.57
CA ILE A 75 4.33 -0.20 14.86
C ILE A 75 4.55 -1.70 15.07
N VAL A 76 4.74 -2.45 13.99
CA VAL A 76 4.97 -3.89 14.02
C VAL A 76 6.22 -4.23 13.22
N CYS A 77 7.15 -4.91 13.83
CA CYS A 77 8.28 -5.51 13.15
C CYS A 77 8.08 -7.03 13.09
N LEU A 78 8.04 -7.57 11.89
CA LEU A 78 7.90 -9.01 11.66
C LEU A 78 9.23 -9.61 11.23
N ASN A 79 9.52 -10.82 11.73
CA ASN A 79 10.60 -11.65 11.23
C ASN A 79 10.34 -12.12 9.79
N ALA A 80 11.36 -12.64 9.11
CA ALA A 80 11.23 -13.21 7.77
C ALA A 80 10.21 -14.36 7.68
N ASP A 81 9.96 -15.07 8.78
CA ASP A 81 8.92 -16.09 8.90
C ASP A 81 7.54 -15.53 9.29
N ARG A 82 7.41 -14.20 9.30
CA ARG A 82 6.18 -13.44 9.61
C ARG A 82 5.72 -13.52 11.07
N THR A 83 6.50 -14.14 11.95
CA THR A 83 6.28 -14.01 13.39
C THR A 83 6.61 -12.60 13.86
N THR A 84 5.90 -12.09 14.86
CA THR A 84 6.19 -10.77 15.42
C THR A 84 7.53 -10.80 16.13
N SER A 85 8.46 -9.95 15.70
CA SER A 85 9.73 -9.70 16.38
C SER A 85 9.50 -8.79 17.58
N TRP A 86 8.87 -7.65 17.33
CA TRP A 86 8.40 -6.72 18.35
C TRP A 86 7.20 -5.92 17.85
N GLU A 87 6.44 -5.39 18.79
CA GLU A 87 5.27 -4.56 18.56
C GLU A 87 5.28 -3.40 19.54
N LEU A 88 4.94 -2.21 19.06
CA LEU A 88 4.80 -1.01 19.86
C LEU A 88 3.44 -0.36 19.59
N ILE A 89 2.73 -0.05 20.68
CA ILE A 89 1.51 0.74 20.67
C ILE A 89 1.78 1.96 21.55
N ASP A 90 1.92 3.13 20.92
CA ASP A 90 2.27 4.36 21.63
C ASP A 90 1.03 5.10 22.12
N ARG A 91 0.74 4.94 23.40
CA ARG A 91 -0.41 5.57 24.09
C ARG A 91 -0.08 6.92 24.73
N GLN A 92 1.10 7.47 24.47
CA GLN A 92 1.54 8.73 25.09
C GLN A 92 1.14 9.97 24.28
N GLN A 93 0.57 9.78 23.10
CA GLN A 93 0.11 10.87 22.25
C GLN A 93 -1.27 11.35 22.72
N ASP A 94 -1.42 12.65 22.91
CA ASP A 94 -2.71 13.28 23.14
C ASP A 94 -3.47 13.37 21.80
N GLY A 95 -4.73 12.95 21.80
CA GLY A 95 -5.56 12.97 20.60
C GLY A 95 -5.44 11.72 19.73
N SER A 96 -5.91 11.81 18.47
CA SER A 96 -5.80 10.74 17.49
C SER A 96 -4.50 10.88 16.73
N ALA A 97 -3.66 9.86 16.78
CA ALA A 97 -2.36 9.82 16.11
C ALA A 97 -2.09 8.46 15.47
N ALA A 98 -1.25 8.44 14.46
CA ALA A 98 -0.81 7.20 13.83
C ALA A 98 0.71 7.23 13.57
N ALA A 99 1.29 6.06 13.35
CA ALA A 99 2.64 5.93 12.84
C ALA A 99 2.59 5.94 11.31
N GLY A 100 3.34 6.84 10.70
CA GLY A 100 3.39 7.04 9.25
C GLY A 100 4.70 6.52 8.64
N ARG A 101 5.40 7.40 7.92
CA ARG A 101 6.62 7.07 7.17
C ARG A 101 7.75 6.58 8.05
N ALA A 102 8.52 5.62 7.56
CA ALA A 102 9.67 5.10 8.29
C ALA A 102 10.88 4.85 7.39
N ALA A 103 12.08 4.95 7.98
CA ALA A 103 13.33 4.64 7.32
C ALA A 103 14.33 3.99 8.27
N VAL A 104 15.24 3.19 7.70
CA VAL A 104 16.42 2.68 8.41
C VAL A 104 17.59 3.59 8.10
N LEU A 105 18.14 4.22 9.13
CA LEU A 105 19.28 5.11 9.03
C LEU A 105 20.59 4.32 8.82
N LYS A 106 21.65 5.01 8.41
CA LYS A 106 22.96 4.39 8.14
C LYS A 106 23.57 3.69 9.36
N ASP A 107 23.28 4.16 10.57
CA ASP A 107 23.73 3.55 11.81
C ASP A 107 22.86 2.36 12.27
N GLY A 108 21.79 2.09 11.52
CA GLY A 108 20.84 1.02 11.82
C GLY A 108 19.68 1.43 12.72
N THR A 109 19.60 2.70 13.13
CA THR A 109 18.47 3.26 13.84
C THR A 109 17.25 3.29 12.91
N ILE A 110 16.07 3.02 13.45
CA ILE A 110 14.79 3.13 12.73
C ILE A 110 14.16 4.47 13.11
N ALA A 111 13.97 5.35 12.13
CA ALA A 111 13.26 6.60 12.29
C ALA A 111 11.82 6.42 11.82
N ILE A 112 10.84 6.83 12.62
CA ILE A 112 9.41 6.66 12.31
C ILE A 112 8.69 7.99 12.58
N ASN A 113 7.95 8.45 11.58
CA ASN A 113 7.05 9.59 11.74
C ASN A 113 5.84 9.18 12.58
N VAL A 114 5.50 9.98 13.59
CA VAL A 114 4.32 9.78 14.45
C VAL A 114 3.62 11.12 14.57
N GLY A 115 2.31 11.13 14.43
CA GLY A 115 1.54 12.36 14.62
C GLY A 115 0.61 12.72 13.47
N GLU A 116 0.42 11.82 12.52
CA GLU A 116 -0.57 11.99 11.46
C GLU A 116 -1.93 12.38 12.08
N HIS A 117 -2.44 13.55 11.72
CA HIS A 117 -3.63 14.21 12.28
C HIS A 117 -3.44 14.95 13.63
N THR A 118 -2.23 15.18 14.10
CA THR A 118 -1.96 16.03 15.28
C THR A 118 -1.47 17.43 14.90
N GLU A 119 -1.39 18.33 15.88
CA GLU A 119 -0.88 19.70 15.67
C GLU A 119 0.62 19.75 15.32
N SER A 120 1.38 18.66 15.59
CA SER A 120 2.82 18.58 15.33
C SER A 120 3.23 17.15 15.01
N GLU A 121 3.99 16.97 13.96
CA GLU A 121 4.59 15.68 13.63
C GLU A 121 5.90 15.49 14.40
N VAL A 122 6.15 14.25 14.82
CA VAL A 122 7.32 13.88 15.62
C VAL A 122 8.02 12.70 14.95
N ILE A 123 9.33 12.78 14.81
CA ILE A 123 10.13 11.63 14.39
C ILE A 123 10.67 10.95 15.65
N LYS A 124 10.23 9.71 15.84
CA LYS A 124 10.71 8.84 16.91
C LYS A 124 11.80 7.92 16.39
N PHE A 125 12.76 7.60 17.25
CA PHE A 125 13.93 6.81 16.88
C PHE A 125 14.01 5.55 17.72
N TYR A 126 14.08 4.40 17.04
CA TYR A 126 14.12 3.09 17.67
C TYR A 126 15.34 2.29 17.26
N THR A 127 15.80 1.44 18.16
CA THR A 127 16.75 0.37 17.81
C THR A 127 16.04 -0.69 16.95
N ARG A 128 16.80 -1.62 16.40
CA ARG A 128 16.25 -2.76 15.66
C ARG A 128 15.37 -3.69 16.52
N ASP A 129 15.50 -3.60 17.85
CA ASP A 129 14.75 -4.42 18.80
C ASP A 129 13.54 -3.67 19.40
N GLY A 130 13.26 -2.45 18.91
CA GLY A 130 12.10 -1.65 19.28
C GLY A 130 12.29 -0.75 20.50
N ASP A 131 13.49 -0.69 21.09
CA ASP A 131 13.80 0.23 22.17
C ASP A 131 14.04 1.65 21.64
N GLN A 132 13.69 2.69 22.40
CA GLN A 132 14.01 4.05 22.02
C GLN A 132 15.53 4.25 21.90
N ALA A 133 16.00 4.72 20.75
CA ALA A 133 17.42 4.84 20.45
C ALA A 133 18.01 6.21 20.82
N ARG A 134 17.21 7.28 20.68
CA ARG A 134 17.60 8.66 21.00
C ARG A 134 16.37 9.54 21.23
N GLU A 135 16.57 10.82 21.55
CA GLU A 135 15.52 11.81 21.70
C GLU A 135 14.76 12.05 20.39
N ASP A 136 13.48 12.35 20.51
CA ASP A 136 12.57 12.61 19.40
C ASP A 136 12.93 13.93 18.71
N LEU A 137 12.71 13.99 17.39
CA LEU A 137 12.79 15.24 16.61
C LEU A 137 11.36 15.76 16.39
N VAL A 138 11.03 16.89 17.01
CA VAL A 138 9.74 17.56 16.85
C VAL A 138 9.80 18.50 15.65
N LEU A 139 8.87 18.34 14.71
CA LEU A 139 8.77 19.15 13.51
C LEU A 139 7.84 20.36 13.73
N SER A 140 7.91 21.33 12.81
CA SER A 140 7.00 22.47 12.83
C SER A 140 5.54 22.04 12.61
N PRO A 141 4.56 22.66 13.29
CA PRO A 141 3.14 22.30 13.16
C PRO A 141 2.53 22.39 11.76
N THR A 142 3.15 23.16 10.86
CA THR A 142 2.68 23.32 9.46
C THR A 142 3.37 22.38 8.48
N THR A 143 4.07 21.37 8.99
CA THR A 143 4.92 20.49 8.18
C THR A 143 4.34 19.10 8.14
N ILE A 144 4.30 18.51 6.95
CA ILE A 144 3.88 17.12 6.71
C ILE A 144 5.08 16.31 6.23
N VAL A 145 5.28 15.12 6.79
CA VAL A 145 6.32 14.19 6.34
C VAL A 145 5.81 13.38 5.16
N GLU A 146 6.28 13.71 3.98
CA GLU A 146 5.92 13.01 2.73
C GLU A 146 6.74 11.74 2.53
N ALA A 147 8.02 11.78 2.90
CA ALA A 147 8.89 10.60 2.80
C ALA A 147 9.99 10.61 3.86
N ALA A 148 10.37 9.40 4.27
CA ALA A 148 11.54 9.13 5.11
C ALA A 148 12.51 8.24 4.35
N GLU A 149 13.78 8.62 4.31
CA GLU A 149 14.87 7.88 3.68
C GLU A 149 16.08 7.80 4.60
N ALA A 150 17.01 6.93 4.31
CA ALA A 150 18.18 6.70 5.18
C ALA A 150 19.02 7.96 5.51
N ASN A 151 18.92 9.02 4.73
CA ASN A 151 19.73 10.23 4.84
C ASN A 151 18.95 11.51 5.08
N TYR A 152 17.64 11.52 4.85
CA TYR A 152 16.81 12.73 4.93
C TYR A 152 15.34 12.40 5.13
N LEU A 153 14.61 13.41 5.60
CA LEU A 153 13.17 13.51 5.55
C LEU A 153 12.80 14.49 4.44
N MET A 154 11.79 14.16 3.67
CA MET A 154 11.16 15.06 2.72
C MET A 154 9.89 15.59 3.35
N LEU A 155 9.82 16.89 3.48
CA LEU A 155 8.74 17.61 4.13
C LEU A 155 8.04 18.49 3.13
N THR A 156 6.72 18.59 3.22
CA THR A 156 5.96 19.67 2.62
C THR A 156 5.42 20.58 3.73
N GLY A 157 5.31 21.86 3.44
CA GLY A 157 4.81 22.82 4.40
C GLY A 157 4.34 24.10 3.72
N VAL A 158 3.45 24.81 4.41
CA VAL A 158 3.00 26.13 4.00
C VAL A 158 3.61 27.15 4.95
N GLU A 159 4.55 27.95 4.47
CA GLU A 159 5.16 29.03 5.22
C GLU A 159 4.76 30.35 4.54
N ASP A 160 4.13 31.26 5.28
CA ASP A 160 3.64 32.56 4.81
C ASP A 160 2.73 32.48 3.56
N GLY A 161 1.96 31.39 3.40
CA GLY A 161 1.06 31.15 2.28
C GLY A 161 1.76 30.61 1.02
N ASN A 162 3.04 30.29 1.09
CA ASN A 162 3.80 29.65 0.03
C ASN A 162 4.05 28.18 0.38
N GLU A 163 3.67 27.30 -0.50
CA GLU A 163 4.02 25.88 -0.39
C GLU A 163 5.50 25.69 -0.73
N SER A 164 6.19 24.88 0.05
CA SER A 164 7.58 24.51 -0.22
C SER A 164 7.82 23.02 0.08
N THR A 165 8.73 22.42 -0.67
CA THR A 165 9.28 21.11 -0.36
C THR A 165 10.66 21.29 0.24
N VAL A 166 10.87 20.69 1.40
CA VAL A 166 12.11 20.83 2.17
C VAL A 166 12.69 19.45 2.47
N LEU A 167 13.98 19.28 2.22
CA LEU A 167 14.71 18.13 2.72
C LEU A 167 15.48 18.54 3.98
N ILE A 168 15.30 17.78 5.03
CA ILE A 168 16.08 17.94 6.28
C ILE A 168 16.81 16.64 6.61
N ASP A 169 17.91 16.76 7.34
CA ASP A 169 18.52 15.60 7.99
C ASP A 169 17.77 15.22 9.27
N TYR A 170 18.20 14.15 9.90
CA TYR A 170 17.58 13.66 11.15
C TYR A 170 18.03 14.41 12.41
N GLU A 171 18.80 15.45 12.26
CA GLU A 171 19.12 16.48 13.28
C GLU A 171 18.27 17.74 13.09
N GLY A 172 17.37 17.75 12.08
CA GLY A 172 16.49 18.87 11.75
C GLY A 172 17.16 19.99 10.94
N LYS A 173 18.37 19.76 10.43
CA LYS A 173 19.07 20.72 9.59
C LYS A 173 18.55 20.65 8.15
N GLU A 174 18.14 21.81 7.61
CA GLU A 174 17.78 21.91 6.20
C GLU A 174 18.97 21.58 5.29
N LEU A 175 18.75 20.63 4.40
CA LEU A 175 19.69 20.20 3.37
C LEU A 175 19.38 20.88 2.04
N PHE A 176 18.11 21.11 1.77
CA PHE A 176 17.64 21.60 0.50
C PHE A 176 16.21 22.14 0.61
N ARG A 177 15.91 23.23 -0.09
CA ARG A 177 14.57 23.80 -0.21
C ARG A 177 14.25 24.04 -1.67
N TYR A 178 13.08 23.61 -2.07
CA TYR A 178 12.50 23.94 -3.35
C TYR A 178 11.39 24.96 -3.13
N ASP A 179 11.61 26.17 -3.61
CA ASP A 179 10.63 27.26 -3.57
C ASP A 179 9.73 27.12 -4.80
N GLY A 180 8.51 26.68 -4.61
CA GLY A 180 7.54 26.42 -5.65
C GLY A 180 7.00 25.00 -5.61
N VAL A 181 6.08 24.72 -6.51
CA VAL A 181 5.37 23.46 -6.57
C VAL A 181 6.29 22.39 -7.16
N CYS A 182 7.22 21.86 -6.35
CA CYS A 182 7.87 20.60 -6.69
C CYS A 182 6.85 19.45 -6.67
N LEU A 183 5.76 19.70 -5.96
CA LEU A 183 4.72 18.74 -5.64
C LEU A 183 3.37 19.41 -5.83
N PRO A 184 2.64 19.03 -6.85
CA PRO A 184 1.35 19.63 -7.16
C PRO A 184 0.33 19.25 -6.08
N ASN A 185 -0.40 20.23 -5.58
CA ASN A 185 -1.57 20.07 -4.71
C ASN A 185 -1.39 19.23 -3.42
N GLY A 186 -0.24 19.31 -2.76
CA GLY A 186 -0.05 18.64 -1.47
C GLY A 186 0.15 17.13 -1.52
N TYR A 187 0.29 16.53 -2.72
CA TYR A 187 0.54 15.11 -2.90
C TYR A 187 1.82 14.89 -3.70
N GLY A 188 2.92 15.23 -3.10
CA GLY A 188 4.19 14.88 -3.66
C GLY A 188 4.58 13.47 -3.27
N PHE A 189 4.68 12.67 -4.27
CA PHE A 189 5.09 11.30 -4.06
C PHE A 189 6.56 11.15 -4.41
N LYS A 190 7.26 10.38 -3.59
CA LYS A 190 8.67 10.06 -3.79
C LYS A 190 8.84 8.58 -4.08
N VAL A 191 9.71 8.28 -5.04
CA VAL A 191 10.14 6.90 -5.28
C VAL A 191 10.98 6.43 -4.09
N LYS A 192 10.54 5.38 -3.40
CA LYS A 192 11.26 4.79 -2.26
C LYS A 192 12.61 4.21 -2.68
N GLY A 193 13.61 4.28 -1.78
CA GLY A 193 14.92 3.65 -1.95
C GLY A 193 15.90 4.41 -2.84
N GLU A 194 15.63 5.68 -3.17
CA GLU A 194 16.53 6.54 -3.92
C GLU A 194 17.35 7.43 -2.98
N ALA A 195 18.69 7.43 -3.19
CA ALA A 195 19.60 8.27 -2.41
C ALA A 195 19.38 9.77 -2.68
N ASP A 196 19.15 10.12 -3.94
CA ASP A 196 18.69 11.45 -4.36
C ASP A 196 17.19 11.38 -4.62
N PRO A 197 16.39 12.39 -4.22
CA PRO A 197 14.96 12.34 -4.38
C PRO A 197 14.54 12.21 -5.84
N VAL A 198 13.71 11.22 -6.13
CA VAL A 198 12.94 11.12 -7.36
C VAL A 198 11.49 11.35 -7.01
N VAL A 199 10.94 12.47 -7.45
CA VAL A 199 9.58 12.92 -7.15
C VAL A 199 8.71 12.86 -8.40
N TYR A 200 7.42 12.61 -8.22
CA TYR A 200 6.48 12.50 -9.31
C TYR A 200 5.10 13.05 -8.92
N GLY A 201 4.30 13.42 -9.91
CA GLY A 201 2.95 13.94 -9.67
C GLY A 201 2.40 14.70 -10.88
N THR A 202 1.50 15.64 -10.61
CA THR A 202 0.86 16.52 -11.59
C THR A 202 1.34 17.95 -11.38
N ASN A 203 1.56 18.71 -12.43
CA ASN A 203 1.75 20.15 -12.31
C ASN A 203 0.43 20.90 -12.51
N ALA A 204 -0.43 20.87 -11.51
CA ALA A 204 -1.72 21.53 -11.55
C ALA A 204 -1.63 23.07 -11.63
N ALA A 205 -0.52 23.65 -11.18
CA ALA A 205 -0.31 25.10 -11.19
C ALA A 205 -0.04 25.69 -12.58
N THR A 206 0.37 24.87 -13.56
CA THR A 206 0.74 25.36 -14.89
C THR A 206 -0.12 24.78 -16.01
N ASP A 207 -0.02 23.49 -16.28
CA ASP A 207 -0.56 22.87 -17.49
C ASP A 207 -1.27 21.53 -17.23
N GLY A 208 -1.36 21.09 -15.98
CA GLY A 208 -1.97 19.81 -15.62
C GLY A 208 -1.18 18.57 -16.07
N SER A 209 0.06 18.75 -16.55
CA SER A 209 0.89 17.66 -17.06
C SER A 209 1.42 16.77 -15.95
N ALA A 210 1.53 15.48 -16.21
CA ALA A 210 2.20 14.53 -15.34
C ALA A 210 3.73 14.66 -15.46
N ARG A 211 4.42 14.60 -14.32
CA ARG A 211 5.87 14.81 -14.27
C ARG A 211 6.55 13.80 -13.35
N ILE A 212 7.78 13.43 -13.70
CA ILE A 212 8.74 12.76 -12.85
C ILE A 212 10.07 13.49 -12.95
N MET A 213 10.73 13.73 -11.84
CA MET A 213 12.02 14.41 -11.82
C MET A 213 12.95 13.83 -10.74
N LYS A 214 14.25 13.88 -11.01
CA LYS A 214 15.29 13.59 -10.02
C LYS A 214 15.93 14.90 -9.57
N LEU A 215 15.96 15.11 -8.26
CA LEU A 215 16.60 16.27 -7.63
C LEU A 215 18.03 15.91 -7.24
N ASN A 216 18.95 16.87 -7.40
CA ASN A 216 20.23 16.78 -6.73
C ASN A 216 20.05 17.20 -5.27
N GLY A 217 20.24 16.27 -4.33
CA GLY A 217 20.03 16.52 -2.90
C GLY A 217 20.96 17.57 -2.26
N MET A 218 21.86 18.17 -3.03
CA MET A 218 22.82 19.18 -2.57
C MET A 218 22.71 20.52 -3.30
N GLU A 219 22.01 20.58 -4.40
CA GLU A 219 21.86 21.77 -5.24
C GLU A 219 20.38 21.97 -5.61
N ASN A 220 19.89 23.17 -5.54
CA ASN A 220 18.51 23.51 -5.93
C ASN A 220 18.32 23.35 -7.45
N LYS A 221 18.44 22.12 -7.95
CA LYS A 221 18.44 21.81 -9.37
C LYS A 221 17.95 20.39 -9.64
N ALA A 222 17.06 20.26 -10.61
CA ALA A 222 16.74 18.98 -11.17
C ALA A 222 17.93 18.39 -11.91
N VAL A 223 18.29 17.13 -11.64
CA VAL A 223 19.28 16.39 -12.43
C VAL A 223 18.71 16.09 -13.80
N TRP A 224 17.44 15.64 -13.80
CA TRP A 224 16.61 15.51 -14.99
C TRP A 224 15.13 15.68 -14.60
N GLU A 225 14.34 16.10 -15.58
CA GLU A 225 12.89 16.20 -15.49
C GLU A 225 12.28 15.62 -16.77
N THR A 226 11.22 14.85 -16.62
CA THR A 226 10.41 14.35 -17.73
C THR A 226 8.97 14.78 -17.54
N VAL A 227 8.48 15.55 -18.49
CA VAL A 227 7.08 15.93 -18.63
C VAL A 227 6.45 14.95 -19.61
N LEU A 228 5.33 14.36 -19.23
CA LEU A 228 4.60 13.44 -20.10
C LEU A 228 3.59 14.21 -20.92
N ASP A 229 3.64 14.02 -22.22
CA ASP A 229 2.61 14.52 -23.13
C ASP A 229 1.33 13.70 -22.95
N PHE A 230 0.18 14.33 -23.08
CA PHE A 230 -1.10 13.65 -23.05
C PHE A 230 -1.20 12.62 -24.17
N GLN A 231 -1.71 11.44 -23.83
CA GLN A 231 -1.90 10.35 -24.77
C GLN A 231 -3.30 10.36 -25.41
N LEU A 232 -4.26 11.05 -24.77
CA LEU A 232 -5.62 11.24 -25.27
C LEU A 232 -5.80 12.67 -25.81
N GLU A 233 -6.56 12.83 -26.90
CA GLU A 233 -6.76 14.13 -27.56
C GLU A 233 -7.51 15.15 -26.70
N ASP A 234 -8.40 14.71 -25.82
CA ASP A 234 -9.25 15.55 -24.99
C ASP A 234 -8.90 15.48 -23.49
N THR A 235 -7.65 15.18 -23.14
CA THR A 235 -7.20 15.11 -21.74
C THR A 235 -7.18 16.51 -21.11
N ASP A 236 -7.88 16.67 -19.99
CA ASP A 236 -7.86 17.88 -19.18
C ASP A 236 -6.73 17.88 -18.16
N THR A 237 -6.45 16.72 -17.56
CA THR A 237 -5.39 16.57 -16.56
C THR A 237 -4.73 15.19 -16.66
N ALA A 238 -3.46 15.14 -16.30
CA ALA A 238 -2.72 13.88 -16.15
C ALA A 238 -1.95 13.86 -14.83
N ALA A 239 -1.95 12.72 -14.16
CA ALA A 239 -1.26 12.52 -12.89
C ALA A 239 -0.43 11.24 -12.90
N LEU A 240 0.82 11.32 -12.45
CA LEU A 240 1.52 10.12 -11.98
C LEU A 240 1.06 9.83 -10.55
N CYS A 241 0.26 8.76 -10.39
CA CYS A 241 -0.35 8.41 -9.11
C CYS A 241 0.60 7.59 -8.24
N GLU A 242 1.48 6.79 -8.85
CA GLU A 242 2.48 6.00 -8.14
C GLU A 242 3.68 5.74 -9.06
N ALA A 243 4.89 5.71 -8.48
CA ALA A 243 6.10 5.31 -9.17
C ALA A 243 7.02 4.48 -8.26
N VAL A 244 7.64 3.47 -8.84
CA VAL A 244 8.55 2.56 -8.14
C VAL A 244 9.84 2.38 -8.91
N LYS A 245 10.95 2.17 -8.20
CA LYS A 245 12.24 1.83 -8.81
C LYS A 245 12.23 0.40 -9.32
N THR A 246 12.70 0.18 -10.54
CA THR A 246 12.81 -1.14 -11.15
C THR A 246 14.21 -1.73 -11.04
N GLY A 247 14.33 -3.04 -11.24
CA GLY A 247 15.59 -3.76 -11.05
C GLY A 247 16.73 -3.37 -12.01
N ASP A 248 16.41 -2.77 -13.15
CA ASP A 248 17.35 -2.21 -14.13
C ASP A 248 17.84 -0.79 -13.78
N GLY A 249 17.39 -0.24 -12.65
CA GLY A 249 17.72 1.11 -12.20
C GLY A 249 16.82 2.21 -12.74
N GLY A 250 15.87 1.88 -13.60
CA GLY A 250 14.82 2.78 -14.08
C GLY A 250 13.61 2.83 -13.16
N TYR A 251 12.47 3.27 -13.70
CA TYR A 251 11.25 3.45 -12.92
C TYR A 251 10.04 2.91 -13.69
N ALA A 252 9.08 2.36 -12.96
CA ALA A 252 7.75 2.07 -13.47
C ALA A 252 6.73 2.94 -12.74
N ALA A 253 5.78 3.51 -13.45
CA ALA A 253 4.81 4.41 -12.87
C ALA A 253 3.40 4.17 -13.41
N TRP A 254 2.41 4.49 -12.59
CA TRP A 254 1.01 4.57 -12.97
C TRP A 254 0.68 6.02 -13.35
N LEU A 255 0.39 6.24 -14.63
CA LEU A 255 -0.14 7.49 -15.18
C LEU A 255 -1.65 7.35 -15.30
N ARG A 256 -2.40 8.32 -14.78
CA ARG A 256 -3.84 8.47 -15.00
C ARG A 256 -4.08 9.73 -15.80
N GLU A 257 -4.80 9.61 -16.89
CA GLU A 257 -5.33 10.73 -17.67
C GLU A 257 -6.83 10.79 -17.47
N SER A 258 -7.34 12.01 -17.23
CA SER A 258 -8.76 12.25 -16.98
C SER A 258 -9.28 13.24 -18.04
N CYS A 259 -10.37 12.85 -18.69
CA CYS A 259 -11.07 13.65 -19.66
C CYS A 259 -12.47 14.01 -19.14
N PHE A 260 -12.85 15.29 -19.27
CA PHE A 260 -14.20 15.71 -18.93
C PHE A 260 -15.14 15.44 -20.12
N THR A 261 -16.09 14.52 -19.96
CA THR A 261 -17.07 14.20 -21.00
C THR A 261 -18.09 15.31 -21.14
N LYS A 262 -18.04 16.05 -22.28
CA LYS A 262 -19.01 17.11 -22.59
C LYS A 262 -20.43 16.56 -22.69
N GLY A 263 -21.27 16.89 -21.72
CA GLY A 263 -22.69 16.56 -21.72
C GLY A 263 -23.10 15.43 -20.77
N GLU A 264 -22.16 14.77 -20.13
CA GLU A 264 -22.37 13.83 -19.03
C GLU A 264 -21.70 14.39 -17.77
N SER A 265 -22.28 14.14 -16.59
CA SER A 265 -21.67 14.54 -15.33
C SER A 265 -20.62 13.48 -14.92
N GLY A 266 -19.42 13.52 -15.51
CA GLY A 266 -18.39 12.56 -15.16
C GLY A 266 -17.05 12.80 -15.85
N TYR A 267 -16.01 12.22 -15.28
CA TYR A 267 -14.70 12.09 -15.89
C TYR A 267 -14.54 10.68 -16.46
N GLU A 268 -13.94 10.57 -17.62
CA GLU A 268 -13.43 9.31 -18.13
C GLU A 268 -11.94 9.23 -17.79
N ASP A 269 -11.57 8.29 -16.95
CA ASP A 269 -10.20 8.04 -16.56
C ASP A 269 -9.60 6.92 -17.41
N VAL A 270 -8.36 7.13 -17.87
CA VAL A 270 -7.56 6.12 -18.55
C VAL A 270 -6.27 5.91 -17.79
N ASP A 271 -6.04 4.68 -17.36
CA ASP A 271 -4.84 4.26 -16.67
C ASP A 271 -3.80 3.70 -17.64
N ILE A 272 -2.56 4.13 -17.48
CA ILE A 272 -1.44 3.81 -18.33
C ILE A 272 -0.26 3.39 -17.45
N LEU A 273 0.31 2.23 -17.69
CA LEU A 273 1.58 1.84 -17.10
C LEU A 273 2.72 2.39 -17.94
N VAL A 274 3.60 3.17 -17.31
CA VAL A 274 4.74 3.83 -17.97
C VAL A 274 6.04 3.28 -17.42
N LYS A 275 7.02 2.98 -18.28
CA LYS A 275 8.37 2.61 -17.92
C LYS A 275 9.35 3.70 -18.33
N PHE A 276 10.23 4.07 -17.41
CA PHE A 276 11.33 5.01 -17.64
C PHE A 276 12.67 4.30 -17.43
N ASP A 277 13.71 4.76 -18.13
CA ASP A 277 15.10 4.40 -17.80
C ASP A 277 15.63 5.17 -16.58
N ALA A 278 16.88 4.92 -16.22
CA ALA A 278 17.53 5.55 -15.07
C ALA A 278 17.71 7.09 -15.24
N GLU A 279 17.72 7.57 -16.46
CA GLU A 279 17.81 8.99 -16.84
C GLU A 279 16.41 9.63 -16.98
N GLY A 280 15.35 8.90 -16.64
CA GLY A 280 13.96 9.37 -16.67
C GLY A 280 13.33 9.38 -18.06
N LYS A 281 13.98 8.84 -19.09
CA LYS A 281 13.41 8.80 -20.45
C LYS A 281 12.39 7.67 -20.55
N VAL A 282 11.23 7.97 -21.13
CA VAL A 282 10.18 6.98 -21.42
C VAL A 282 10.71 5.89 -22.34
N GLN A 283 10.59 4.64 -21.93
CA GLN A 283 10.93 3.46 -22.72
C GLN A 283 9.71 2.89 -23.43
N TRP A 284 8.60 2.78 -22.71
CA TRP A 284 7.33 2.30 -23.23
C TRP A 284 6.14 2.76 -22.37
N MET A 285 4.94 2.70 -22.94
CA MET A 285 3.66 2.93 -22.28
C MET A 285 2.69 1.81 -22.66
N ASN A 286 1.84 1.38 -21.71
CA ASN A 286 0.84 0.34 -21.92
C ASN A 286 -0.48 0.73 -21.25
N SER A 287 -1.50 1.02 -22.05
CA SER A 287 -2.89 1.22 -21.62
C SER A 287 -3.81 0.07 -22.05
N GLU A 288 -3.43 -0.65 -23.10
CA GLU A 288 -4.30 -1.66 -23.73
C GLU A 288 -4.61 -2.85 -22.82
N SER A 289 -3.65 -3.24 -21.96
CA SER A 289 -3.87 -4.34 -21.00
C SER A 289 -4.97 -4.04 -19.98
N PHE A 290 -5.21 -2.77 -19.67
CA PHE A 290 -6.20 -2.33 -18.67
C PHE A 290 -7.55 -2.05 -19.31
N LYS A 291 -7.59 -1.40 -20.46
CA LYS A 291 -8.81 -1.13 -21.24
C LYS A 291 -9.55 -2.41 -21.61
N LYS A 292 -8.83 -3.45 -22.00
CA LYS A 292 -9.39 -4.71 -22.49
C LYS A 292 -10.29 -5.40 -21.46
N ASP A 293 -9.93 -5.35 -20.19
CA ASP A 293 -10.62 -6.08 -19.12
C ASP A 293 -11.40 -5.13 -18.19
N ASP A 294 -11.59 -3.89 -18.62
CA ASP A 294 -12.28 -2.83 -17.89
C ASP A 294 -11.78 -2.69 -16.44
N GLN A 295 -10.47 -2.50 -16.33
CA GLN A 295 -9.77 -2.41 -15.06
C GLN A 295 -9.03 -1.07 -14.92
N ASN A 296 -8.99 -0.55 -13.70
CA ASN A 296 -8.13 0.53 -13.29
C ASN A 296 -6.85 -0.03 -12.64
N ILE A 297 -5.77 0.74 -12.71
CA ILE A 297 -4.57 0.49 -11.91
C ILE A 297 -4.85 0.99 -10.49
N GLY A 298 -4.62 0.14 -9.49
CA GLY A 298 -4.71 0.50 -8.09
C GLY A 298 -3.34 0.75 -7.46
N LYS A 299 -2.31 -0.03 -7.84
CA LYS A 299 -0.93 0.12 -7.36
C LYS A 299 0.08 -0.49 -8.32
N VAL A 300 1.32 0.02 -8.27
CA VAL A 300 2.46 -0.49 -9.03
C VAL A 300 3.57 -0.92 -8.08
N PHE A 301 4.18 -2.06 -8.37
CA PHE A 301 5.27 -2.64 -7.58
C PHE A 301 6.37 -3.14 -8.50
N ALA A 302 7.61 -3.15 -8.01
CA ALA A 302 8.74 -3.77 -8.70
C ALA A 302 9.29 -4.94 -7.86
N TYR A 303 9.51 -6.08 -8.51
CA TYR A 303 10.01 -7.26 -7.84
C TYR A 303 10.83 -8.14 -8.80
N LYS A 304 12.11 -8.34 -8.48
CA LYS A 304 13.03 -9.25 -9.21
C LYS A 304 13.00 -9.07 -10.74
N GLY A 305 13.06 -7.85 -11.23
CA GLY A 305 13.04 -7.54 -12.66
C GLY A 305 11.67 -7.70 -13.32
N LYS A 306 10.60 -7.75 -12.53
CA LYS A 306 9.21 -7.71 -13.00
C LYS A 306 8.51 -6.48 -12.44
N ILE A 307 7.49 -6.02 -13.13
CA ILE A 307 6.56 -5.01 -12.67
C ILE A 307 5.25 -5.72 -12.36
N ALA A 308 4.76 -5.57 -11.13
CA ALA A 308 3.47 -6.08 -10.71
C ALA A 308 2.48 -4.92 -10.58
N VAL A 309 1.29 -5.08 -11.12
CA VAL A 309 0.24 -4.06 -11.12
C VAL A 309 -1.01 -4.64 -10.47
N LEU A 310 -1.41 -4.07 -9.34
CA LEU A 310 -2.71 -4.38 -8.75
C LEU A 310 -3.79 -3.72 -9.59
N CYS A 311 -4.71 -4.51 -10.09
CA CYS A 311 -5.83 -4.05 -10.91
C CYS A 311 -7.13 -4.12 -10.13
N ILE A 312 -7.95 -3.08 -10.27
CA ILE A 312 -9.25 -2.91 -9.64
C ILE A 312 -10.30 -2.87 -10.75
N SER A 313 -11.40 -3.64 -10.62
CA SER A 313 -12.51 -3.58 -11.56
C SER A 313 -13.17 -2.19 -11.56
N ARG A 314 -13.62 -1.71 -12.71
CA ARG A 314 -14.40 -0.46 -12.86
C ARG A 314 -15.88 -0.62 -12.54
N GLU A 315 -16.37 -1.84 -12.43
CA GLU A 315 -17.79 -2.07 -12.08
C GLU A 315 -18.13 -1.52 -10.70
N GLU A 316 -19.38 -1.10 -10.49
CA GLU A 316 -19.85 -0.46 -9.24
C GLU A 316 -19.56 -1.26 -7.97
N ASP A 317 -19.50 -2.59 -8.07
CA ASP A 317 -19.13 -3.48 -6.95
C ASP A 317 -17.65 -3.82 -6.88
N ALA A 318 -16.76 -2.91 -7.29
CA ALA A 318 -15.31 -3.14 -7.38
C ALA A 318 -14.66 -3.55 -6.04
N TYR A 319 -15.29 -3.21 -4.93
CA TYR A 319 -14.82 -3.52 -3.58
C TYR A 319 -15.44 -4.79 -2.99
N ASP A 320 -16.27 -5.54 -3.76
CA ASP A 320 -16.80 -6.81 -3.30
C ASP A 320 -15.66 -7.82 -3.10
N MET A 321 -15.50 -8.33 -1.87
CA MET A 321 -14.49 -9.36 -1.54
C MET A 321 -14.71 -10.69 -2.27
N ASN A 322 -15.89 -10.94 -2.82
CA ASN A 322 -16.14 -12.08 -3.67
C ASN A 322 -15.48 -11.92 -5.05
N ARG A 323 -15.08 -10.70 -5.43
CA ARG A 323 -14.31 -10.44 -6.65
C ARG A 323 -12.82 -10.52 -6.33
N PRO A 324 -12.08 -11.41 -6.98
CA PRO A 324 -10.66 -11.52 -6.74
C PRO A 324 -9.96 -10.23 -7.21
N GLN A 325 -9.13 -9.66 -6.36
CA GLN A 325 -8.18 -8.64 -6.79
C GLN A 325 -7.16 -9.29 -7.74
N VAL A 326 -6.87 -8.65 -8.84
CA VAL A 326 -5.99 -9.21 -9.87
C VAL A 326 -4.65 -8.48 -9.88
N ILE A 327 -3.57 -9.24 -9.79
CA ILE A 327 -2.22 -8.72 -9.99
C ILE A 327 -1.76 -9.15 -11.38
N ARG A 328 -1.45 -8.17 -12.24
CA ARG A 328 -0.85 -8.39 -13.56
C ARG A 328 0.66 -8.27 -13.47
N TRP A 329 1.36 -9.19 -14.07
CA TRP A 329 2.81 -9.23 -14.10
C TRP A 329 3.33 -8.83 -15.48
N PHE A 330 4.25 -7.88 -15.51
CA PHE A 330 4.90 -7.39 -16.73
C PHE A 330 6.41 -7.63 -16.64
N GLY A 331 7.02 -7.94 -17.79
CA GLY A 331 8.47 -7.88 -17.93
C GLY A 331 8.95 -6.43 -18.12
N ASP A 332 10.26 -6.22 -18.01
CA ASP A 332 10.87 -4.89 -18.21
C ASP A 332 10.59 -4.31 -19.60
N GLU A 333 10.30 -5.16 -20.58
CA GLU A 333 9.93 -4.77 -21.96
C GLU A 333 8.44 -4.39 -22.13
N GLY A 334 7.65 -4.41 -21.05
CA GLY A 334 6.22 -4.07 -21.07
C GLY A 334 5.27 -5.18 -21.51
N THR A 335 5.79 -6.39 -21.78
CA THR A 335 4.97 -7.54 -22.13
C THR A 335 4.34 -8.16 -20.89
N GLU A 336 3.02 -8.33 -20.90
CA GLU A 336 2.31 -9.04 -19.84
C GLU A 336 2.75 -10.52 -19.79
N ARG A 337 3.14 -10.98 -18.62
CA ARG A 337 3.64 -12.33 -18.34
C ARG A 337 2.56 -13.26 -17.80
N GLY A 338 1.54 -12.70 -17.19
CA GLY A 338 0.40 -13.42 -16.64
C GLY A 338 -0.28 -12.65 -15.52
N THR A 339 -1.29 -13.29 -14.95
CA THR A 339 -2.11 -12.73 -13.88
C THR A 339 -2.13 -13.66 -12.67
N THR A 340 -2.21 -13.10 -11.49
CA THR A 340 -2.45 -13.80 -10.22
C THR A 340 -3.70 -13.22 -9.60
N GLU A 341 -4.66 -14.07 -9.27
CA GLU A 341 -5.82 -13.67 -8.48
C GLU A 341 -5.44 -13.72 -6.99
N LEU A 342 -5.63 -12.61 -6.30
CA LEU A 342 -5.50 -12.56 -4.85
C LEU A 342 -6.79 -13.12 -4.25
N LYS A 343 -6.72 -14.35 -3.72
CA LYS A 343 -7.87 -15.03 -3.11
C LYS A 343 -7.68 -15.09 -1.61
N LEU A 344 -8.67 -14.60 -0.89
CA LEU A 344 -8.76 -14.83 0.54
C LEU A 344 -9.26 -16.26 0.80
N ASN A 345 -8.84 -16.80 1.93
CA ASN A 345 -9.25 -18.15 2.32
C ASN A 345 -10.78 -18.20 2.56
N PRO A 346 -11.51 -19.19 2.00
CA PRO A 346 -12.94 -19.34 2.24
C PRO A 346 -13.35 -19.45 3.71
N GLU A 347 -12.47 -19.99 4.59
CA GLU A 347 -12.75 -20.10 6.02
C GLU A 347 -12.76 -18.73 6.70
N GLU A 348 -11.99 -17.77 6.22
CA GLU A 348 -11.95 -16.40 6.72
C GLU A 348 -13.09 -15.56 6.22
N LEU A 349 -13.45 -15.68 4.93
CA LEU A 349 -14.70 -15.16 4.42
C LEU A 349 -15.89 -15.73 5.21
N ALA A 350 -15.78 -16.98 5.70
CA ALA A 350 -16.80 -17.58 6.54
C ALA A 350 -16.82 -17.02 7.97
N ALA A 351 -15.67 -16.72 8.55
CA ALA A 351 -15.56 -16.06 9.85
C ALA A 351 -16.15 -14.64 9.81
N MET A 352 -16.01 -13.93 8.70
CA MET A 352 -16.61 -12.62 8.50
C MET A 352 -18.14 -12.65 8.37
N LYS A 353 -18.78 -13.80 8.15
CA LYS A 353 -20.26 -13.89 8.06
C LYS A 353 -20.97 -13.38 9.30
N GLU A 354 -20.35 -13.46 10.47
CA GLU A 354 -20.92 -12.89 11.71
C GLU A 354 -21.03 -11.37 11.60
N TYR A 355 -20.07 -10.71 10.96
CA TYR A 355 -20.07 -9.27 10.71
C TYR A 355 -20.96 -8.86 9.53
N LEU A 356 -21.32 -9.80 8.64
CA LEU A 356 -22.19 -9.54 7.50
C LEU A 356 -23.67 -9.50 7.88
N THR A 357 -24.04 -9.84 9.12
CA THR A 357 -25.43 -9.75 9.57
C THR A 357 -25.80 -8.30 9.83
N PRO A 358 -26.78 -7.71 9.09
CA PRO A 358 -27.20 -6.34 9.31
C PRO A 358 -27.61 -6.11 10.76
N LYS A 359 -27.16 -5.00 11.35
CA LYS A 359 -27.57 -4.61 12.71
C LYS A 359 -28.99 -4.04 12.73
N ASP A 360 -29.36 -3.36 11.65
CA ASP A 360 -30.67 -2.71 11.51
C ASP A 360 -31.48 -3.26 10.33
N PRO A 361 -32.84 -3.33 10.46
CA PRO A 361 -33.69 -3.71 9.35
C PRO A 361 -33.60 -2.68 8.21
N GLY A 362 -33.19 -3.11 7.04
CA GLY A 362 -33.06 -2.25 5.84
C GLY A 362 -31.64 -1.89 5.48
N THR A 363 -30.66 -2.20 6.31
CA THR A 363 -29.24 -2.09 5.96
C THR A 363 -28.75 -3.33 5.22
N THR A 364 -27.81 -3.16 4.32
CA THR A 364 -27.07 -4.25 3.69
C THR A 364 -25.60 -4.18 4.10
N ARG A 365 -24.99 -5.32 4.33
CA ARG A 365 -23.55 -5.44 4.64
C ARG A 365 -22.87 -6.22 3.55
N THR A 366 -21.85 -5.60 2.95
CA THR A 366 -21.08 -6.19 1.86
C THR A 366 -19.62 -6.32 2.29
N PRO A 367 -19.04 -7.55 2.23
CA PRO A 367 -17.62 -7.72 2.48
C PRO A 367 -16.79 -6.99 1.44
N SER A 368 -15.66 -6.42 1.87
CA SER A 368 -14.79 -5.63 1.00
C SER A 368 -13.31 -5.82 1.32
N VAL A 369 -12.48 -5.79 0.29
CA VAL A 369 -11.02 -5.63 0.41
C VAL A 369 -10.70 -4.16 0.23
N PHE A 370 -10.15 -3.56 1.26
CA PHE A 370 -9.99 -2.11 1.32
C PHE A 370 -8.61 -1.63 0.87
N ASN A 371 -7.56 -2.25 1.33
CA ASN A 371 -6.19 -1.87 0.98
C ASN A 371 -5.36 -3.11 0.69
N VAL A 372 -4.58 -3.06 -0.38
CA VAL A 372 -3.64 -4.12 -0.72
C VAL A 372 -2.28 -3.51 -0.97
N GLN A 373 -1.26 -4.01 -0.27
CA GLN A 373 0.13 -3.64 -0.50
C GLN A 373 0.96 -4.89 -0.75
N LEU A 374 1.82 -4.87 -1.76
CA LEU A 374 2.73 -5.98 -2.00
C LEU A 374 4.03 -5.77 -1.22
N ILE A 375 4.46 -6.81 -0.53
CA ILE A 375 5.66 -6.82 0.29
C ILE A 375 6.64 -7.83 -0.31
N PRO A 376 7.78 -7.37 -0.84
CA PRO A 376 8.83 -8.26 -1.30
C PRO A 376 9.51 -8.93 -0.08
N MET A 377 9.50 -10.26 -0.04
CA MET A 377 10.17 -11.05 0.99
C MET A 377 11.14 -12.05 0.36
N GLU A 378 12.00 -12.67 1.16
CA GLU A 378 12.98 -13.63 0.69
C GLU A 378 12.31 -14.86 0.02
N ASP A 379 11.20 -15.32 0.59
CA ASP A 379 10.43 -16.48 0.14
C ASP A 379 9.37 -16.17 -0.93
N GLY A 380 9.33 -14.94 -1.46
CA GLY A 380 8.40 -14.52 -2.50
C GLY A 380 7.74 -13.18 -2.22
N VAL A 381 6.61 -12.92 -2.87
CA VAL A 381 5.79 -11.72 -2.65
C VAL A 381 4.64 -12.06 -1.72
N TRP A 382 4.39 -11.18 -0.77
CA TRP A 382 3.24 -11.23 0.13
C TRP A 382 2.36 -10.01 -0.09
N ALA A 383 1.06 -10.18 0.01
CA ALA A 383 0.11 -9.08 0.04
C ALA A 383 -0.32 -8.82 1.49
N LEU A 384 -0.19 -7.58 1.94
CA LEU A 384 -0.84 -7.07 3.14
C LEU A 384 -2.22 -6.56 2.70
N VAL A 385 -3.27 -7.13 3.28
CA VAL A 385 -4.65 -6.90 2.87
C VAL A 385 -5.48 -6.47 4.07
N SER A 386 -6.18 -5.36 3.95
CA SER A 386 -7.22 -4.95 4.89
C SER A 386 -8.58 -5.43 4.39
N CYS A 387 -9.27 -6.22 5.21
CA CYS A 387 -10.58 -6.76 4.93
C CYS A 387 -11.60 -6.12 5.86
N GLY A 388 -12.76 -5.76 5.32
CA GLY A 388 -13.81 -5.11 6.10
C GLY A 388 -15.19 -5.30 5.52
N VAL A 389 -16.14 -4.56 6.05
CA VAL A 389 -17.54 -4.60 5.63
C VAL A 389 -18.04 -3.19 5.37
N TRP A 390 -18.67 -2.98 4.23
CA TRP A 390 -19.46 -1.79 3.96
C TRP A 390 -20.89 -1.99 4.48
N GLU A 391 -21.39 -1.05 5.24
CA GLU A 391 -22.79 -0.98 5.65
C GLU A 391 -23.49 0.15 4.88
N ASN A 392 -24.49 -0.22 4.07
CA ASN A 392 -25.29 0.73 3.32
C ASN A 392 -26.67 0.85 3.99
N GLU A 393 -27.01 2.03 4.44
CA GLU A 393 -28.37 2.37 4.90
C GLU A 393 -29.23 2.67 3.67
N GLY A 394 -29.89 1.72 3.12
CA GLY A 394 -30.91 1.60 2.05
C GLY A 394 -31.57 2.79 1.34
N GLU A 395 -31.09 4.02 1.48
CA GLU A 395 -31.50 5.21 0.74
C GLU A 395 -30.33 5.79 -0.04
N GLU A 396 -30.60 6.34 -1.24
CA GLU A 396 -29.64 6.87 -2.22
C GLU A 396 -28.62 7.93 -1.72
N ASN A 397 -28.62 8.29 -0.44
CA ASN A 397 -27.75 9.30 0.15
C ASN A 397 -27.25 8.96 1.56
N ALA A 398 -27.34 7.71 1.99
CA ALA A 398 -26.86 7.32 3.31
C ALA A 398 -25.33 7.19 3.29
N ASP A 399 -24.67 7.73 4.30
CA ASP A 399 -23.24 7.59 4.51
C ASP A 399 -22.88 6.11 4.65
N SER A 400 -22.15 5.58 3.68
CA SER A 400 -21.64 4.22 3.75
C SER A 400 -20.57 4.17 4.84
N ILE A 401 -20.81 3.36 5.86
CA ILE A 401 -19.85 3.17 6.95
C ILE A 401 -18.96 1.96 6.60
N PHE A 402 -17.66 2.18 6.55
CA PHE A 402 -16.68 1.11 6.43
C PHE A 402 -16.23 0.64 7.81
N GLU A 403 -16.35 -0.65 8.08
CA GLU A 403 -15.80 -1.28 9.28
C GLU A 403 -14.68 -2.23 8.86
N SER A 404 -13.43 -1.89 9.17
CA SER A 404 -12.29 -2.82 9.02
C SER A 404 -12.33 -3.85 10.16
N HIS A 405 -12.21 -5.12 9.82
CA HIS A 405 -12.29 -6.20 10.80
C HIS A 405 -11.05 -7.06 10.86
N GLU A 406 -10.32 -7.20 9.76
CA GLU A 406 -9.13 -8.06 9.73
C GLU A 406 -8.04 -7.46 8.85
N LEU A 407 -6.83 -7.55 9.35
CA LEU A 407 -5.60 -7.24 8.63
C LEU A 407 -4.82 -8.53 8.44
N VAL A 408 -4.65 -8.96 7.21
CA VAL A 408 -4.06 -10.24 6.87
C VAL A 408 -2.87 -10.12 5.92
N MET A 409 -1.93 -11.04 6.01
CA MET A 409 -0.88 -11.23 5.00
C MET A 409 -1.13 -12.53 4.24
N VAL A 410 -1.14 -12.44 2.91
CA VAL A 410 -1.38 -13.57 2.00
C VAL A 410 -0.21 -13.72 1.04
N LYS A 411 0.27 -14.94 0.82
CA LYS A 411 1.32 -15.21 -0.15
C LYS A 411 0.77 -15.10 -1.58
N VAL A 412 1.47 -14.34 -2.41
CA VAL A 412 1.14 -14.12 -3.83
C VAL A 412 1.95 -15.07 -4.70
N GLU A 413 1.28 -15.80 -5.58
CA GLU A 413 1.95 -16.62 -6.60
C GLU A 413 2.44 -15.73 -7.75
N GLU A 414 3.74 -15.73 -7.98
CA GLU A 414 4.34 -15.02 -9.10
C GLU A 414 4.06 -15.74 -10.43
N LYS A 415 3.88 -14.96 -11.52
CA LYS A 415 3.76 -15.45 -12.91
C LYS A 415 4.90 -14.94 -13.81
#